data_0558dc666b8a942a96cf2352749e4261
#
_entry.id   0558dc666b8a942a96cf2352749e4261
#
_cell.length_a   1.000
_cell.length_b   1.000
_cell.length_c   1.000
_cell.angle_alpha   90.00
_cell.angle_beta   90.00
_cell.angle_gamma   90.00
#
_symmetry.space_group_name_H-M   'P 1'
#
loop_
_entity.id
_entity.type
_entity.pdbx_description
1 polymer ?
#
loop_
_entity_poly.entity_id
_entity_poly.type
_entity_poly.pdbx_seq_one_letter_code
_entity_poly.pdbx_strand_id
1 'polypeptide(L)'
;MKKKLLSLLLALSMVAALAACSAGGAGTPTPTPAAEPTPAVEPTPAPETAPAAPALSGTLKVVATNETYMTLFEKFAAETGVKVELLSMSSGDVLSKLRAEGGTPSADLWFGGGIDAFMSAKDDGLLEQVSFAASSDLADAFKDADGYWFSKGLTIVGFLVNNTLMGELNITAPATWTDLLNSEYKGEIVMSNPAVSGTNYAVVNAMLQKLGGEAGWDYFNSLNENIAFYGKRGSDPKNKVIADEYAVGITYIDGTIEDLLDEYDVSIVYPTDGIPWMPDGVAAFKNADNVEAAKYFIEWLFSSDENLRLLAEIDQKTSVKLIKPNLEGIELDYDTAILLDEDLSLFGAQRTAVLEQFEALMGDKAVND
;
A
#
# COMPACT_ATOMS: atom_id res chain seq x y z
N MET A 1 -19.75 -29.04 11.19
CA MET A 1 -21.14 -29.49 11.10
C MET A 1 -22.04 -28.59 11.93
N LYS A 2 -22.79 -27.71 11.27
CA LYS A 2 -24.19 -27.36 11.63
C LYS A 2 -24.64 -26.25 10.68
N LYS A 3 -25.36 -26.70 9.64
CA LYS A 3 -26.19 -25.86 8.77
C LYS A 3 -27.35 -25.29 9.61
N LYS A 4 -27.72 -24.03 9.39
CA LYS A 4 -29.10 -23.57 9.62
C LYS A 4 -29.55 -22.71 8.44
N LEU A 5 -30.40 -23.30 7.61
CA LEU A 5 -31.43 -22.65 6.80
C LEU A 5 -32.45 -21.95 7.70
N LEU A 6 -33.01 -20.84 7.23
CA LEU A 6 -34.43 -20.48 7.36
C LEU A 6 -34.69 -19.22 6.50
N SER A 7 -35.36 -19.35 5.38
CA SER A 7 -36.81 -19.26 5.08
C SER A 7 -37.32 -17.82 4.96
N LEU A 8 -37.50 -17.44 3.75
CA LEU A 8 -38.62 -16.93 2.94
C LEU A 8 -39.89 -16.53 3.73
N LEU A 9 -40.32 -15.27 3.59
CA LEU A 9 -41.74 -14.91 3.68
C LEU A 9 -42.08 -13.74 2.75
N LEU A 10 -42.83 -14.10 1.73
CA LEU A 10 -43.49 -13.26 0.73
C LEU A 10 -44.77 -12.71 1.37
N ALA A 11 -45.06 -11.44 1.24
CA ALA A 11 -46.42 -10.90 1.45
C ALA A 11 -46.76 -9.88 0.39
N LEU A 12 -47.61 -10.34 -0.50
CA LEU A 12 -48.35 -9.66 -1.55
C LEU A 12 -49.55 -8.92 -0.94
N SER A 13 -49.77 -7.65 -1.27
CA SER A 13 -51.09 -7.04 -1.12
C SER A 13 -51.41 -6.07 -2.25
N MET A 14 -52.24 -6.52 -3.19
CA MET A 14 -53.07 -5.75 -4.09
C MET A 14 -54.23 -5.12 -3.34
N VAL A 15 -54.57 -3.87 -3.62
CA VAL A 15 -55.93 -3.37 -3.51
C VAL A 15 -56.30 -2.48 -4.71
N ALA A 16 -57.44 -2.82 -5.30
CA ALA A 16 -58.01 -2.33 -6.52
C ALA A 16 -58.77 -1.00 -6.37
N ALA A 17 -59.00 -0.41 -7.51
CA ALA A 17 -59.80 0.77 -7.81
C ALA A 17 -61.30 0.65 -7.52
N LEU A 18 -61.97 1.77 -7.28
CA LEU A 18 -63.39 1.91 -7.61
C LEU A 18 -63.68 3.38 -8.02
N ALA A 19 -64.30 3.44 -9.18
CA ALA A 19 -64.86 4.64 -9.79
C ALA A 19 -66.23 5.02 -9.19
N ALA A 20 -66.54 6.30 -9.16
CA ALA A 20 -67.94 6.72 -9.11
C ALA A 20 -68.14 7.96 -9.99
N CYS A 21 -69.00 7.80 -10.97
CA CYS A 21 -69.63 8.87 -11.77
C CYS A 21 -70.72 9.59 -11.00
N SER A 22 -70.87 10.87 -11.16
CA SER A 22 -72.18 11.52 -11.09
C SER A 22 -72.20 12.82 -11.91
N ALA A 23 -73.33 13.05 -12.54
CA ALA A 23 -73.61 13.95 -13.65
C ALA A 23 -73.97 15.37 -13.23
N GLY A 24 -73.83 16.28 -14.21
CA GLY A 24 -74.82 17.32 -14.51
C GLY A 24 -74.47 18.75 -14.19
N GLY A 25 -74.34 19.59 -15.19
CA GLY A 25 -74.41 21.06 -15.06
C GLY A 25 -73.88 21.78 -16.29
N ALA A 26 -74.79 22.24 -17.15
CA ALA A 26 -74.49 23.04 -18.32
C ALA A 26 -74.06 24.47 -17.91
N GLY A 27 -72.91 24.92 -18.43
CA GLY A 27 -72.42 26.29 -18.30
C GLY A 27 -71.69 26.74 -19.57
N THR A 28 -72.05 27.87 -20.02
CA THR A 28 -71.68 28.64 -21.22
C THR A 28 -70.17 28.71 -21.52
N PRO A 29 -69.72 28.68 -22.78
CA PRO A 29 -68.31 28.73 -23.11
C PRO A 29 -67.71 30.14 -22.96
N THR A 30 -66.70 30.20 -22.13
CA THR A 30 -65.79 31.34 -22.01
C THR A 30 -64.62 31.16 -23.03
N PRO A 31 -64.15 32.21 -23.72
CA PRO A 31 -63.09 32.06 -24.73
C PRO A 31 -61.75 31.68 -24.07
N THR A 32 -61.16 30.66 -24.64
CA THR A 32 -59.82 30.17 -24.30
C THR A 32 -58.76 31.23 -24.62
N PRO A 33 -57.86 31.59 -23.68
CA PRO A 33 -56.69 32.38 -23.99
C PRO A 33 -55.72 31.56 -24.85
N ALA A 34 -55.11 32.23 -25.84
CA ALA A 34 -54.10 31.66 -26.71
C ALA A 34 -52.95 31.14 -25.89
N ALA A 35 -52.49 29.90 -26.19
CA ALA A 35 -51.34 29.27 -25.59
C ALA A 35 -50.06 30.10 -25.87
N GLU A 36 -49.32 30.47 -24.84
CA GLU A 36 -47.97 30.99 -24.96
C GLU A 36 -47.07 29.95 -25.56
N PRO A 37 -46.10 30.32 -26.41
CA PRO A 37 -45.14 29.36 -26.98
C PRO A 37 -44.28 28.80 -25.87
N THR A 38 -44.28 27.45 -25.72
CA THR A 38 -43.38 26.70 -24.87
C THR A 38 -41.94 27.03 -25.25
N PRO A 39 -41.05 27.42 -24.27
CA PRO A 39 -39.64 27.62 -24.57
C PRO A 39 -39.04 26.34 -25.16
N ALA A 40 -38.30 26.50 -26.25
CA ALA A 40 -37.52 25.42 -26.82
C ALA A 40 -36.55 24.88 -25.77
N VAL A 41 -36.64 23.57 -25.46
CA VAL A 41 -35.69 22.88 -24.63
C VAL A 41 -34.34 22.91 -25.36
N GLU A 42 -33.36 23.64 -24.83
CA GLU A 42 -31.99 23.56 -25.30
C GLU A 42 -31.52 22.08 -25.27
N PRO A 43 -30.86 21.60 -26.31
CA PRO A 43 -30.36 20.24 -26.32
C PRO A 43 -29.34 20.08 -25.16
N THR A 44 -29.61 19.14 -24.28
CA THR A 44 -28.66 18.69 -23.26
C THR A 44 -27.32 18.35 -23.96
N PRO A 45 -26.19 18.93 -23.55
CA PRO A 45 -24.91 18.56 -24.13
C PRO A 45 -24.72 17.03 -24.03
N ALA A 46 -24.32 16.42 -25.13
CA ALA A 46 -23.97 15.01 -25.14
C ALA A 46 -22.84 14.78 -24.07
N PRO A 47 -22.86 13.65 -23.34
CA PRO A 47 -21.79 13.35 -22.41
C PRO A 47 -20.45 13.44 -23.15
N GLU A 48 -19.56 14.25 -22.61
CA GLU A 48 -18.20 14.40 -23.10
C GLU A 48 -17.56 13.01 -23.07
N THR A 49 -17.28 12.46 -24.23
CA THR A 49 -16.58 11.17 -24.32
C THR A 49 -15.22 11.34 -23.66
N ALA A 50 -14.95 10.55 -22.61
CA ALA A 50 -13.63 10.49 -22.01
C ALA A 50 -12.54 10.36 -23.10
N PRO A 51 -11.39 11.03 -22.96
CA PRO A 51 -10.30 10.92 -23.93
C PRO A 51 -10.00 9.45 -24.19
N ALA A 52 -9.91 9.07 -25.46
CA ALA A 52 -9.52 7.70 -25.81
C ALA A 52 -8.14 7.41 -25.21
N ALA A 53 -8.01 6.24 -24.56
CA ALA A 53 -6.71 5.79 -24.05
C ALA A 53 -5.63 5.90 -25.15
N PRO A 54 -4.42 6.32 -24.82
CA PRO A 54 -3.33 6.39 -25.80
C PRO A 54 -3.12 5.02 -26.43
N ALA A 55 -2.76 4.99 -27.71
CA ALA A 55 -2.45 3.74 -28.41
C ALA A 55 -1.09 3.21 -27.89
N LEU A 56 -1.13 2.53 -26.76
CA LEU A 56 0.03 1.89 -26.15
C LEU A 56 0.36 0.58 -26.89
N SER A 57 1.62 0.20 -26.88
CA SER A 57 2.10 -1.05 -27.50
C SER A 57 3.33 -1.58 -26.81
N GLY A 58 3.74 -2.80 -27.16
CA GLY A 58 4.93 -3.41 -26.59
C GLY A 58 4.69 -4.09 -25.25
N THR A 59 5.74 -4.16 -24.45
CA THR A 59 5.75 -4.80 -23.12
C THR A 59 6.08 -3.77 -22.06
N LEU A 60 5.28 -3.70 -21.00
CA LEU A 60 5.59 -3.00 -19.77
C LEU A 60 6.34 -3.95 -18.84
N LYS A 61 7.61 -3.69 -18.58
CA LYS A 61 8.44 -4.45 -17.66
C LYS A 61 8.36 -3.81 -16.27
N VAL A 62 7.88 -4.58 -15.31
CA VAL A 62 7.61 -4.11 -13.94
C VAL A 62 8.56 -4.79 -12.97
N VAL A 63 9.17 -4.01 -12.06
CA VAL A 63 9.76 -4.55 -10.84
C VAL A 63 8.82 -4.21 -9.69
N ALA A 64 8.37 -5.25 -8.95
CA ALA A 64 7.40 -5.11 -7.87
C ALA A 64 7.84 -5.87 -6.62
N THR A 65 7.32 -5.50 -5.45
CA THR A 65 7.65 -6.17 -4.19
C THR A 65 6.99 -7.54 -4.04
N ASN A 66 5.89 -7.79 -4.78
CA ASN A 66 5.12 -9.02 -4.70
C ASN A 66 4.58 -9.42 -6.08
N GLU A 67 4.57 -10.72 -6.37
CA GLU A 67 4.01 -11.28 -7.61
C GLU A 67 2.48 -11.24 -7.66
N THR A 68 1.79 -11.11 -6.51
CA THR A 68 0.32 -10.99 -6.43
C THR A 68 -0.21 -9.78 -7.19
N TYR A 69 0.60 -8.75 -7.38
CA TYR A 69 0.25 -7.57 -8.19
C TYR A 69 0.00 -7.90 -9.67
N MET A 70 0.40 -9.09 -10.15
CA MET A 70 0.11 -9.49 -11.52
C MET A 70 -1.38 -9.39 -11.84
N THR A 71 -2.28 -9.65 -10.89
CA THR A 71 -3.74 -9.48 -11.05
C THR A 71 -4.13 -8.05 -11.48
N LEU A 72 -3.52 -7.02 -10.87
CA LEU A 72 -3.73 -5.62 -11.24
C LEU A 72 -3.19 -5.32 -12.64
N PHE A 73 -2.00 -5.86 -12.96
CA PHE A 73 -1.36 -5.67 -14.25
C PHE A 73 -2.06 -6.43 -15.39
N GLU A 74 -2.69 -7.57 -15.11
CA GLU A 74 -3.53 -8.29 -16.08
C GLU A 74 -4.77 -7.47 -16.45
N LYS A 75 -5.41 -6.77 -15.48
CA LYS A 75 -6.49 -5.83 -15.76
C LYS A 75 -6.00 -4.70 -16.67
N PHE A 76 -4.87 -4.10 -16.35
CA PHE A 76 -4.25 -3.06 -17.19
C PHE A 76 -3.97 -3.56 -18.61
N ALA A 77 -3.38 -4.76 -18.74
CA ALA A 77 -3.08 -5.39 -20.02
C ALA A 77 -4.35 -5.64 -20.84
N ALA A 78 -5.43 -6.11 -20.20
CA ALA A 78 -6.71 -6.36 -20.86
C ALA A 78 -7.36 -5.08 -21.40
N GLU A 79 -7.23 -3.96 -20.70
CA GLU A 79 -7.81 -2.67 -21.08
C GLU A 79 -6.97 -1.91 -22.13
N THR A 80 -5.66 -2.12 -22.15
CA THR A 80 -4.75 -1.33 -23.01
C THR A 80 -4.14 -2.11 -24.18
N GLY A 81 -4.12 -3.43 -24.10
CA GLY A 81 -3.43 -4.30 -25.07
C GLY A 81 -1.90 -4.38 -24.87
N VAL A 82 -1.34 -3.69 -23.87
CA VAL A 82 0.07 -3.77 -23.51
C VAL A 82 0.35 -5.11 -22.83
N LYS A 83 1.43 -5.80 -23.21
CA LYS A 83 1.89 -6.98 -22.47
C LYS A 83 2.56 -6.54 -21.18
N VAL A 84 2.50 -7.36 -20.13
CA VAL A 84 3.18 -7.08 -18.87
C VAL A 84 4.11 -8.23 -18.51
N GLU A 85 5.31 -7.89 -18.08
CA GLU A 85 6.28 -8.78 -17.46
C GLU A 85 6.60 -8.24 -16.06
N LEU A 86 6.48 -9.07 -15.03
CA LEU A 86 6.73 -8.68 -13.63
C LEU A 86 7.84 -9.51 -13.02
N LEU A 87 8.79 -8.83 -12.37
CA LEU A 87 9.85 -9.41 -11.57
C LEU A 87 9.71 -8.95 -10.12
N SER A 88 9.64 -9.89 -9.18
CA SER A 88 9.59 -9.56 -7.75
C SER A 88 10.99 -9.25 -7.21
N MET A 89 11.11 -8.06 -6.54
CA MET A 89 12.38 -7.57 -6.00
C MET A 89 12.13 -6.63 -4.80
N SER A 90 13.01 -6.67 -3.80
CA SER A 90 13.00 -5.72 -2.67
C SER A 90 13.38 -4.32 -3.11
N SER A 91 12.86 -3.28 -2.45
CA SER A 91 13.09 -1.87 -2.86
C SER A 91 14.56 -1.46 -2.84
N GLY A 92 15.34 -1.94 -1.87
CA GLY A 92 16.79 -1.70 -1.83
C GLY A 92 17.55 -2.36 -2.98
N ASP A 93 17.14 -3.58 -3.37
CA ASP A 93 17.72 -4.29 -4.52
C ASP A 93 17.38 -3.58 -5.83
N VAL A 94 16.14 -3.08 -5.97
CA VAL A 94 15.74 -2.28 -7.15
C VAL A 94 16.62 -1.04 -7.27
N LEU A 95 16.82 -0.29 -6.19
CA LEU A 95 17.68 0.89 -6.20
C LEU A 95 19.13 0.54 -6.57
N SER A 96 19.67 -0.53 -5.98
CA SER A 96 21.03 -0.98 -6.24
C SER A 96 21.21 -1.42 -7.70
N LYS A 97 20.25 -2.17 -8.23
CA LYS A 97 20.20 -2.59 -9.64
C LYS A 97 20.13 -1.37 -10.57
N LEU A 98 19.23 -0.43 -10.32
CA LEU A 98 19.02 0.77 -11.12
C LEU A 98 20.29 1.64 -11.18
N ARG A 99 21.01 1.79 -10.05
CA ARG A 99 22.32 2.44 -9.98
C ARG A 99 23.36 1.71 -10.82
N ALA A 100 23.42 0.40 -10.74
CA ALA A 100 24.35 -0.43 -11.49
C ALA A 100 24.10 -0.40 -13.00
N GLU A 101 22.87 -0.20 -13.43
CA GLU A 101 22.45 -0.08 -14.84
C GLU A 101 22.82 1.28 -15.47
N GLY A 102 23.29 2.24 -14.66
CA GLY A 102 23.92 3.47 -15.17
C GLY A 102 22.98 4.36 -15.99
N GLY A 103 21.67 4.39 -15.67
CA GLY A 103 20.69 5.26 -16.32
C GLY A 103 20.02 4.68 -17.58
N THR A 104 20.23 3.38 -17.85
CA THR A 104 19.47 2.62 -18.87
C THR A 104 18.81 1.43 -18.18
N PRO A 105 17.63 1.63 -17.57
CA PRO A 105 16.99 0.60 -16.76
C PRO A 105 16.51 -0.58 -17.62
N SER A 106 16.58 -1.79 -17.06
CA SER A 106 16.05 -3.00 -17.70
C SER A 106 14.56 -3.20 -17.48
N ALA A 107 13.93 -2.36 -16.67
CA ALA A 107 12.49 -2.30 -16.40
C ALA A 107 11.95 -0.90 -16.66
N ASP A 108 10.62 -0.75 -16.71
CA ASP A 108 9.94 0.50 -17.04
C ASP A 108 9.27 1.13 -15.82
N LEU A 109 8.72 0.29 -14.93
CA LEU A 109 7.93 0.69 -13.78
C LEU A 109 8.44 0.04 -12.50
N TRP A 110 8.48 0.81 -11.42
CA TRP A 110 8.72 0.36 -10.06
C TRP A 110 7.41 0.41 -9.27
N PHE A 111 7.00 -0.74 -8.69
CA PHE A 111 5.72 -0.87 -8.01
C PHE A 111 5.86 -1.48 -6.61
N GLY A 112 5.68 -0.65 -5.59
CA GLY A 112 5.76 -1.03 -4.19
C GLY A 112 7.16 -0.96 -3.60
N GLY A 113 7.19 -0.98 -2.28
CA GLY A 113 8.39 -0.85 -1.46
C GLY A 113 8.58 0.53 -0.88
N GLY A 114 9.50 0.60 0.07
CA GLY A 114 9.68 1.79 0.90
C GLY A 114 10.11 3.03 0.15
N ILE A 115 9.49 4.15 0.50
CA ILE A 115 9.69 5.45 -0.14
C ILE A 115 11.13 5.97 -0.05
N ASP A 116 11.90 5.50 0.93
CA ASP A 116 13.32 5.83 1.13
C ASP A 116 14.16 5.57 -0.13
N ALA A 117 13.91 4.44 -0.78
CA ALA A 117 14.60 4.05 -1.99
C ALA A 117 14.15 4.89 -3.21
N PHE A 118 12.86 5.27 -3.28
CA PHE A 118 12.34 6.14 -4.34
C PHE A 118 12.88 7.57 -4.22
N MET A 119 12.96 8.11 -2.99
CA MET A 119 13.59 9.42 -2.75
C MET A 119 15.06 9.40 -3.19
N SER A 120 15.81 8.36 -2.83
CA SER A 120 17.19 8.21 -3.27
C SER A 120 17.32 8.08 -4.80
N ALA A 121 16.42 7.35 -5.44
CA ALA A 121 16.40 7.22 -6.90
C ALA A 121 16.05 8.55 -7.59
N LYS A 122 15.16 9.37 -7.00
CA LYS A 122 14.88 10.74 -7.47
C LYS A 122 16.13 11.59 -7.37
N ASP A 123 16.82 11.59 -6.23
CA ASP A 123 18.03 12.39 -6.01
C ASP A 123 19.15 11.99 -6.97
N ASP A 124 19.26 10.73 -7.30
CA ASP A 124 20.18 10.19 -8.31
C ASP A 124 19.76 10.52 -9.76
N GLY A 125 18.56 11.11 -9.97
CA GLY A 125 18.03 11.45 -11.29
C GLY A 125 17.62 10.23 -12.13
N LEU A 126 17.21 9.13 -11.50
CA LEU A 126 16.90 7.83 -12.11
C LEU A 126 15.40 7.63 -12.37
N LEU A 127 14.54 8.50 -11.84
CA LEU A 127 13.10 8.46 -12.03
C LEU A 127 12.63 9.43 -13.11
N GLU A 128 11.53 9.09 -13.77
CA GLU A 128 10.83 9.92 -14.74
C GLU A 128 9.74 10.73 -14.05
N GLN A 129 9.58 11.98 -14.45
CA GLN A 129 8.50 12.82 -13.95
C GLN A 129 7.17 12.44 -14.61
N VAL A 130 6.14 12.26 -13.80
CA VAL A 130 4.77 11.92 -14.26
C VAL A 130 3.80 13.00 -13.80
N SER A 131 2.96 13.46 -14.72
CA SER A 131 1.92 14.46 -14.43
C SER A 131 0.60 14.00 -15.02
N PHE A 132 -0.44 13.95 -14.20
CA PHE A 132 -1.79 13.59 -14.59
C PHE A 132 -2.82 14.35 -13.73
N ALA A 133 -4.02 14.57 -14.28
CA ALA A 133 -5.01 15.44 -13.64
C ALA A 133 -5.43 14.97 -12.25
N ALA A 134 -5.66 13.66 -12.07
CA ALA A 134 -6.10 13.08 -10.80
C ALA A 134 -5.03 13.10 -9.69
N SER A 135 -3.78 13.50 -9.98
CA SER A 135 -2.74 13.64 -8.95
C SER A 135 -3.09 14.72 -7.92
N SER A 136 -3.96 15.68 -8.25
CA SER A 136 -4.49 16.68 -7.31
C SER A 136 -5.40 16.09 -6.23
N ASP A 137 -5.99 14.92 -6.46
CA ASP A 137 -6.88 14.24 -5.51
C ASP A 137 -6.11 13.42 -4.48
N LEU A 138 -4.81 13.21 -4.72
CA LEU A 138 -3.92 12.51 -3.81
C LEU A 138 -3.41 13.46 -2.73
N ALA A 139 -3.36 13.00 -1.49
CA ALA A 139 -2.86 13.77 -0.37
C ALA A 139 -1.37 14.12 -0.56
N ASP A 140 -1.00 15.36 -0.27
CA ASP A 140 0.34 15.89 -0.54
C ASP A 140 1.46 15.16 0.21
N ALA A 141 1.18 14.61 1.40
CA ALA A 141 2.15 13.84 2.17
C ALA A 141 2.56 12.51 1.50
N PHE A 142 1.78 12.04 0.51
CA PHE A 142 1.94 10.71 -0.10
C PHE A 142 2.28 10.78 -1.60
N LYS A 143 2.84 11.88 -2.05
CA LYS A 143 3.37 12.04 -3.41
C LYS A 143 4.56 12.96 -3.41
N ASP A 144 5.43 12.81 -4.38
CA ASP A 144 6.48 13.78 -4.65
C ASP A 144 5.89 15.08 -5.21
N ALA A 145 6.33 16.22 -4.71
CA ALA A 145 5.82 17.53 -5.15
C ALA A 145 6.08 17.80 -6.65
N ASP A 146 7.14 17.20 -7.20
CA ASP A 146 7.50 17.32 -8.61
C ASP A 146 6.97 16.14 -9.45
N GLY A 147 6.31 15.13 -8.84
CA GLY A 147 5.69 14.01 -9.54
C GLY A 147 6.64 12.89 -9.95
N TYR A 148 7.76 12.67 -9.25
CA TYR A 148 8.67 11.57 -9.53
C TYR A 148 8.23 10.25 -8.91
N TRP A 149 7.43 10.28 -7.84
CA TRP A 149 6.85 9.10 -7.21
C TRP A 149 5.49 9.41 -6.60
N PHE A 150 4.69 8.38 -6.43
CA PHE A 150 3.38 8.42 -5.79
C PHE A 150 3.29 7.24 -4.81
N SER A 151 2.56 7.40 -3.71
CA SER A 151 2.29 6.29 -2.81
C SER A 151 1.04 5.53 -3.23
N LYS A 152 1.09 4.21 -3.16
CA LYS A 152 -0.06 3.32 -3.40
C LYS A 152 -0.75 2.85 -2.12
N GLY A 153 -0.15 3.10 -0.95
CA GLY A 153 -0.61 2.69 0.36
C GLY A 153 0.49 2.89 1.39
N LEU A 154 0.27 2.38 2.60
CA LEU A 154 1.27 2.39 3.66
C LEU A 154 1.70 0.98 4.01
N THR A 155 2.96 0.83 4.40
CA THR A 155 3.44 -0.31 5.16
C THR A 155 3.54 0.10 6.63
N ILE A 156 2.86 -0.60 7.52
CA ILE A 156 3.00 -0.48 8.98
C ILE A 156 3.78 -1.67 9.50
N VAL A 157 4.52 -1.48 10.59
CA VAL A 157 5.43 -2.51 11.13
C VAL A 157 5.11 -2.83 12.58
N GLY A 158 5.02 -4.13 12.85
CA GLY A 158 4.80 -4.67 14.20
C GLY A 158 5.58 -5.95 14.40
N PHE A 159 5.11 -6.76 15.34
CA PHE A 159 5.73 -8.04 15.67
C PHE A 159 4.79 -9.18 15.31
N LEU A 160 5.30 -10.18 14.63
CA LEU A 160 4.68 -11.49 14.51
C LEU A 160 5.35 -12.41 15.54
N VAL A 161 4.55 -13.06 16.38
CA VAL A 161 5.01 -13.83 17.54
C VAL A 161 4.57 -15.28 17.40
N ASN A 162 5.48 -16.23 17.54
CA ASN A 162 5.19 -17.65 17.58
C ASN A 162 4.78 -18.06 19.01
N ASN A 163 3.50 -18.40 19.22
CA ASN A 163 2.97 -18.70 20.55
C ASN A 163 3.50 -20.01 21.12
N THR A 164 3.76 -21.00 20.26
CA THR A 164 4.35 -22.29 20.67
C THR A 164 5.76 -22.08 21.23
N LEU A 165 6.64 -21.37 20.48
CA LEU A 165 8.02 -21.09 20.95
C LEU A 165 8.03 -20.21 22.19
N MET A 166 7.13 -19.20 22.28
CA MET A 166 6.98 -18.40 23.51
C MET A 166 6.67 -19.28 24.74
N GLY A 167 5.78 -20.26 24.55
CA GLY A 167 5.44 -21.21 25.61
C GLY A 167 6.61 -22.14 25.99
N GLU A 168 7.32 -22.68 25.01
CA GLU A 168 8.47 -23.58 25.20
C GLU A 168 9.63 -22.87 25.90
N LEU A 169 9.92 -21.62 25.52
CA LEU A 169 10.95 -20.79 26.10
C LEU A 169 10.53 -20.17 27.43
N ASN A 170 9.24 -20.24 27.79
CA ASN A 170 8.63 -19.61 28.95
C ASN A 170 8.90 -18.11 29.04
N ILE A 171 8.78 -17.41 27.90
CA ILE A 171 8.90 -15.95 27.76
C ILE A 171 7.56 -15.32 27.42
N THR A 172 7.39 -14.04 27.76
CA THR A 172 6.15 -13.30 27.49
C THR A 172 6.25 -12.58 26.14
N ALA A 173 5.15 -12.51 25.38
CA ALA A 173 5.13 -11.76 24.14
C ALA A 173 5.45 -10.27 24.38
N PRO A 174 6.31 -9.63 23.55
CA PRO A 174 6.66 -8.21 23.69
C PRO A 174 5.43 -7.35 23.39
N ALA A 175 5.23 -6.26 24.14
CA ALA A 175 4.14 -5.30 23.91
C ALA A 175 4.66 -3.94 23.40
N THR A 176 5.95 -3.69 23.55
CA THR A 176 6.62 -2.44 23.19
C THR A 176 7.94 -2.71 22.47
N TRP A 177 8.47 -1.71 21.78
CA TRP A 177 9.82 -1.76 21.23
C TRP A 177 10.88 -1.97 22.31
N THR A 178 10.66 -1.40 23.50
CA THR A 178 11.60 -1.56 24.63
C THR A 178 11.63 -2.99 25.17
N ASP A 179 10.53 -3.73 25.13
CA ASP A 179 10.47 -5.13 25.58
C ASP A 179 11.43 -6.03 24.78
N LEU A 180 11.63 -5.72 23.49
CA LEU A 180 12.56 -6.48 22.63
C LEU A 180 14.02 -6.44 23.12
N LEU A 181 14.37 -5.53 24.03
CA LEU A 181 15.71 -5.43 24.63
C LEU A 181 15.92 -6.42 25.76
N ASN A 182 14.88 -7.14 26.19
CA ASN A 182 14.97 -8.10 27.28
C ASN A 182 15.88 -9.28 26.89
N SER A 183 16.80 -9.66 27.75
CA SER A 183 17.77 -10.72 27.46
C SER A 183 17.14 -12.11 27.26
N GLU A 184 15.87 -12.28 27.65
CA GLU A 184 15.14 -13.52 27.41
C GLU A 184 14.84 -13.77 25.92
N TYR A 185 14.88 -12.73 25.07
CA TYR A 185 14.75 -12.85 23.61
C TYR A 185 16.08 -13.09 22.88
N LYS A 186 17.15 -13.35 23.59
CA LYS A 186 18.50 -13.46 22.99
C LYS A 186 18.57 -14.56 21.93
N GLY A 187 18.73 -14.15 20.66
CA GLY A 187 18.79 -15.04 19.51
C GLY A 187 17.42 -15.52 19.03
N GLU A 188 16.31 -14.94 19.52
CA GLU A 188 14.94 -15.32 19.19
C GLU A 188 14.23 -14.26 18.33
N ILE A 189 14.87 -13.14 18.04
CA ILE A 189 14.31 -12.08 17.21
C ILE A 189 14.91 -12.13 15.81
N VAL A 190 14.06 -12.02 14.79
CA VAL A 190 14.47 -11.88 13.39
C VAL A 190 14.00 -10.53 12.86
N MET A 191 14.89 -9.84 12.18
CA MET A 191 14.67 -8.59 11.48
C MET A 191 15.29 -8.70 10.09
N SER A 192 14.84 -7.92 9.10
CA SER A 192 15.52 -7.88 7.79
C SER A 192 16.53 -6.76 7.73
N ASN A 193 17.56 -6.93 6.89
CA ASN A 193 18.55 -5.89 6.63
C ASN A 193 17.88 -4.64 6.05
N PRO A 194 17.97 -3.48 6.70
CA PRO A 194 17.33 -2.25 6.24
C PRO A 194 17.89 -1.73 4.91
N ALA A 195 19.07 -2.17 4.47
CA ALA A 195 19.62 -1.78 3.18
C ALA A 195 18.82 -2.36 2.01
N VAL A 196 18.21 -3.55 2.19
CA VAL A 196 17.42 -4.23 1.16
C VAL A 196 15.92 -4.17 1.45
N SER A 197 15.50 -4.11 2.70
CA SER A 197 14.10 -4.09 3.14
C SER A 197 13.64 -2.70 3.54
N GLY A 198 12.80 -2.06 2.74
CA GLY A 198 12.14 -0.80 3.11
C GLY A 198 11.32 -0.92 4.40
N THR A 199 10.64 -2.05 4.65
CA THR A 199 9.91 -2.32 5.90
C THR A 199 10.80 -2.11 7.13
N ASN A 200 11.99 -2.70 7.10
CA ASN A 200 12.90 -2.61 8.25
C ASN A 200 13.70 -1.30 8.27
N TYR A 201 13.89 -0.64 7.11
CA TYR A 201 14.39 0.73 7.10
C TYR A 201 13.40 1.70 7.78
N ALA A 202 12.08 1.51 7.60
CA ALA A 202 11.06 2.28 8.31
C ALA A 202 11.24 2.17 9.83
N VAL A 203 11.48 0.95 10.35
CA VAL A 203 11.74 0.76 11.80
C VAL A 203 12.97 1.56 12.24
N VAL A 204 14.06 1.45 11.50
CA VAL A 204 15.31 2.15 11.88
C VAL A 204 15.10 3.65 11.89
N ASN A 205 14.51 4.20 10.83
CA ASN A 205 14.29 5.63 10.71
C ASN A 205 13.31 6.16 11.76
N ALA A 206 12.18 5.48 11.98
CA ALA A 206 11.19 5.83 12.99
C ALA A 206 11.76 5.84 14.40
N MET A 207 12.52 4.81 14.77
CA MET A 207 13.12 4.70 16.10
C MET A 207 14.22 5.73 16.32
N LEU A 208 15.03 6.05 15.30
CA LEU A 208 16.00 7.13 15.37
C LEU A 208 15.34 8.50 15.57
N GLN A 209 14.20 8.74 14.91
CA GLN A 209 13.42 9.97 15.09
C GLN A 209 12.77 10.02 16.48
N LYS A 210 12.12 8.92 16.89
CA LYS A 210 11.42 8.83 18.18
C LYS A 210 12.35 9.00 19.38
N LEU A 211 13.50 8.35 19.38
CA LEU A 211 14.42 8.30 20.53
C LEU A 211 15.49 9.41 20.48
N GLY A 212 15.71 10.00 19.31
CA GLY A 212 16.82 10.90 19.03
C GLY A 212 18.10 10.13 18.64
N GLY A 213 19.00 10.79 17.91
CA GLY A 213 20.09 10.13 17.20
C GLY A 213 20.95 9.20 18.04
N GLU A 214 21.54 9.67 19.17
CA GLU A 214 22.42 8.86 20.03
C GLU A 214 21.65 7.75 20.74
N ALA A 215 20.54 8.08 21.40
CA ALA A 215 19.71 7.10 22.11
C ALA A 215 19.06 6.07 21.17
N GLY A 216 18.75 6.46 19.94
CA GLY A 216 18.26 5.53 18.93
C GLY A 216 19.31 4.50 18.51
N TRP A 217 20.56 4.91 18.38
CA TRP A 217 21.67 3.98 18.10
C TRP A 217 21.99 3.08 19.30
N ASP A 218 21.91 3.58 20.52
CA ASP A 218 22.05 2.76 21.74
C ASP A 218 20.94 1.70 21.83
N TYR A 219 19.72 2.06 21.41
CA TYR A 219 18.61 1.11 21.27
C TYR A 219 18.96 -0.01 20.29
N PHE A 220 19.41 0.33 19.07
CA PHE A 220 19.73 -0.69 18.05
C PHE A 220 20.96 -1.53 18.44
N ASN A 221 21.96 -0.97 19.11
CA ASN A 221 23.05 -1.74 19.67
C ASN A 221 22.56 -2.79 20.67
N SER A 222 21.63 -2.40 21.55
CA SER A 222 21.03 -3.30 22.54
C SER A 222 20.12 -4.35 21.86
N LEU A 223 19.29 -3.94 20.90
CA LEU A 223 18.43 -4.85 20.14
C LEU A 223 19.26 -5.89 19.36
N ASN A 224 20.39 -5.48 18.80
CA ASN A 224 21.29 -6.36 18.06
C ASN A 224 21.78 -7.55 18.90
N GLU A 225 21.90 -7.42 20.23
CA GLU A 225 22.24 -8.54 21.10
C GLU A 225 21.20 -9.68 21.01
N ASN A 226 19.93 -9.33 20.80
CA ASN A 226 18.79 -10.25 20.75
C ASN A 226 18.44 -10.71 19.33
N ILE A 227 18.88 -10.00 18.29
CA ILE A 227 18.68 -10.40 16.90
C ILE A 227 19.49 -11.66 16.60
N ALA A 228 18.84 -12.67 16.00
CA ALA A 228 19.49 -13.88 15.50
C ALA A 228 20.29 -13.62 14.22
N PHE A 229 19.62 -13.02 13.23
CA PHE A 229 20.21 -12.61 11.95
C PHE A 229 19.32 -11.57 11.24
N TYR A 230 19.86 -10.95 10.20
CA TYR A 230 19.14 -10.00 9.34
C TYR A 230 18.85 -10.62 7.97
N GLY A 231 17.55 -10.79 7.67
CA GLY A 231 17.08 -11.35 6.40
C GLY A 231 17.24 -10.40 5.20
N LYS A 232 16.98 -10.91 4.00
CA LYS A 232 17.13 -10.18 2.74
C LYS A 232 15.84 -9.49 2.27
N ARG A 233 14.66 -9.94 2.73
CA ARG A 233 13.35 -9.41 2.34
C ARG A 233 12.53 -9.02 3.55
N GLY A 234 11.64 -8.05 3.41
CA GLY A 234 10.68 -7.67 4.46
C GLY A 234 9.82 -8.83 4.96
N SER A 235 9.61 -9.86 4.12
CA SER A 235 8.86 -11.07 4.45
C SER A 235 9.67 -12.16 5.18
N ASP A 236 11.00 -12.07 5.23
CA ASP A 236 11.81 -13.13 5.84
C ASP A 236 11.51 -13.34 7.33
N PRO A 237 11.33 -12.28 8.16
CA PRO A 237 10.99 -12.47 9.56
C PRO A 237 9.67 -13.24 9.72
N LYS A 238 8.63 -12.88 8.93
CA LYS A 238 7.36 -13.60 8.90
C LYS A 238 7.57 -15.09 8.58
N ASN A 239 8.30 -15.38 7.50
CA ASN A 239 8.52 -16.75 7.03
C ASN A 239 9.24 -17.60 8.08
N LYS A 240 10.18 -17.02 8.82
CA LYS A 240 10.92 -17.69 9.87
C LYS A 240 10.09 -17.98 11.12
N VAL A 241 9.19 -17.06 11.48
CA VAL A 241 8.26 -17.24 12.60
C VAL A 241 7.24 -18.34 12.31
N ILE A 242 6.61 -18.36 11.12
CA ILE A 242 5.64 -19.40 10.76
C ILE A 242 6.27 -20.77 10.50
N ALA A 243 7.58 -20.83 10.28
CA ALA A 243 8.35 -22.07 10.14
C ALA A 243 8.84 -22.63 11.49
N ASP A 244 8.41 -22.05 12.63
CA ASP A 244 8.81 -22.40 13.99
C ASP A 244 10.33 -22.31 14.21
N GLU A 245 11.02 -21.41 13.50
CA GLU A 245 12.46 -21.23 13.63
C GLU A 245 12.83 -20.17 14.67
N TYR A 246 11.99 -19.13 14.85
CA TYR A 246 12.23 -18.00 15.77
C TYR A 246 10.94 -17.51 16.39
N ALA A 247 11.05 -17.00 17.64
CA ALA A 247 9.92 -16.62 18.44
C ALA A 247 9.30 -15.27 18.04
N VAL A 248 10.10 -14.31 17.55
CA VAL A 248 9.63 -12.96 17.20
C VAL A 248 10.18 -12.50 15.86
N GLY A 249 9.30 -12.06 14.98
CA GLY A 249 9.64 -11.43 13.70
C GLY A 249 9.23 -9.96 13.68
N ILE A 250 10.18 -9.05 13.44
CA ILE A 250 9.87 -7.64 13.15
C ILE A 250 9.56 -7.53 11.66
N THR A 251 8.27 -7.36 11.32
CA THR A 251 7.79 -7.44 9.93
C THR A 251 6.65 -6.46 9.67
N TYR A 252 6.26 -6.30 8.39
CA TYR A 252 5.05 -5.57 8.03
C TYR A 252 3.81 -6.29 8.55
N ILE A 253 2.75 -5.53 8.84
CA ILE A 253 1.45 -6.05 9.23
C ILE A 253 0.41 -5.56 8.22
N ASP A 254 -0.32 -6.50 7.65
CA ASP A 254 -1.44 -6.30 6.73
C ASP A 254 -2.35 -7.53 6.76
N GLY A 255 -3.44 -7.54 5.99
CA GLY A 255 -4.37 -8.65 5.96
C GLY A 255 -3.73 -9.98 5.57
N THR A 256 -2.63 -9.98 4.78
CA THR A 256 -1.92 -11.23 4.45
C THR A 256 -1.20 -11.85 5.65
N ILE A 257 -0.88 -11.04 6.66
CA ILE A 257 -0.35 -11.53 7.94
C ILE A 257 -1.49 -11.98 8.84
N GLU A 258 -2.64 -11.27 8.80
CA GLU A 258 -3.83 -11.65 9.55
C GLU A 258 -4.37 -13.02 9.11
N ASP A 259 -4.34 -13.33 7.83
CA ASP A 259 -4.72 -14.64 7.28
C ASP A 259 -3.90 -15.80 7.90
N LEU A 260 -2.66 -15.55 8.33
CA LEU A 260 -1.81 -16.58 8.95
C LEU A 260 -2.29 -17.01 10.32
N LEU A 261 -3.08 -16.18 11.04
CA LEU A 261 -3.60 -16.51 12.36
C LEU A 261 -4.58 -17.70 12.33
N ASP A 262 -5.19 -17.98 11.18
CA ASP A 262 -6.08 -19.11 10.98
C ASP A 262 -5.33 -20.42 10.70
N GLU A 263 -4.07 -20.35 10.25
CA GLU A 263 -3.27 -21.49 9.81
C GLU A 263 -2.15 -21.88 10.79
N TYR A 264 -1.59 -20.88 11.50
CA TYR A 264 -0.43 -21.03 12.37
C TYR A 264 -0.72 -20.57 13.80
N ASP A 265 -0.04 -21.14 14.77
CA ASP A 265 -0.11 -20.69 16.17
C ASP A 265 0.77 -19.46 16.39
N VAL A 266 0.36 -18.35 15.79
CA VAL A 266 1.04 -17.07 15.86
C VAL A 266 0.11 -15.96 16.32
N SER A 267 0.68 -14.85 16.78
CA SER A 267 -0.06 -13.65 17.19
C SER A 267 0.59 -12.40 16.57
N ILE A 268 -0.25 -11.43 16.19
CA ILE A 268 0.19 -10.10 15.79
C ILE A 268 0.24 -9.21 17.03
N VAL A 269 1.33 -8.48 17.17
CA VAL A 269 1.48 -7.44 18.20
C VAL A 269 1.72 -6.10 17.54
N TYR A 270 0.80 -5.18 17.78
CA TYR A 270 0.97 -3.76 17.47
C TYR A 270 1.66 -3.08 18.66
N PRO A 271 2.90 -2.59 18.52
CA PRO A 271 3.63 -1.98 19.62
C PRO A 271 2.86 -0.80 20.23
N THR A 272 2.58 -0.86 21.54
CA THR A 272 1.75 0.15 22.23
C THR A 272 2.45 1.49 22.43
N ASP A 273 3.76 1.54 22.23
CA ASP A 273 4.57 2.74 22.28
C ASP A 273 4.81 3.38 20.90
N GLY A 274 4.05 2.96 19.88
CA GLY A 274 3.97 3.56 18.56
C GLY A 274 4.41 2.62 17.44
N ILE A 275 3.76 2.75 16.30
CA ILE A 275 3.93 1.88 15.14
C ILE A 275 4.75 2.61 14.08
N PRO A 276 5.94 2.13 13.70
CA PRO A 276 6.68 2.59 12.52
C PRO A 276 5.88 2.33 11.25
N TRP A 277 5.96 3.27 10.30
CA TRP A 277 5.26 3.17 9.04
C TRP A 277 6.03 3.87 7.92
N MET A 278 5.71 3.57 6.68
CA MET A 278 6.21 4.31 5.54
C MET A 278 5.27 4.19 4.34
N PRO A 279 5.24 5.18 3.45
CA PRO A 279 4.56 5.06 2.16
C PRO A 279 5.18 3.98 1.28
N ASP A 280 4.33 3.23 0.55
CA ASP A 280 4.73 2.30 -0.49
C ASP A 280 4.74 3.02 -1.86
N GLY A 281 5.89 3.13 -2.49
CA GLY A 281 6.09 3.95 -3.69
C GLY A 281 5.66 3.29 -5.01
N VAL A 282 5.34 4.14 -5.99
CA VAL A 282 5.18 3.80 -7.42
C VAL A 282 5.88 4.88 -8.24
N ALA A 283 6.72 4.49 -9.21
CA ALA A 283 7.44 5.41 -10.08
C ALA A 283 7.74 4.81 -11.45
N ALA A 284 7.84 5.65 -12.47
CA ALA A 284 8.38 5.28 -13.77
C ALA A 284 9.91 5.50 -13.77
N PHE A 285 10.65 4.61 -14.43
CA PHE A 285 12.08 4.78 -14.59
C PHE A 285 12.40 5.73 -15.74
N LYS A 286 13.38 6.59 -15.53
CA LYS A 286 13.90 7.48 -16.55
C LYS A 286 14.63 6.68 -17.62
N ASN A 287 14.46 7.05 -18.88
CA ASN A 287 15.05 6.37 -20.05
C ASN A 287 14.66 4.90 -20.20
N ALA A 288 13.55 4.46 -19.61
CA ALA A 288 13.02 3.11 -19.80
C ALA A 288 12.56 2.88 -21.26
N ASP A 289 12.59 1.63 -21.71
CA ASP A 289 12.19 1.25 -23.07
C ASP A 289 10.72 1.61 -23.37
N ASN A 290 9.82 1.45 -22.39
CA ASN A 290 8.39 1.71 -22.51
C ASN A 290 7.89 2.68 -21.43
N VAL A 291 8.59 3.81 -21.26
CA VAL A 291 8.27 4.84 -20.26
C VAL A 291 6.84 5.38 -20.39
N GLU A 292 6.30 5.48 -21.61
CA GLU A 292 4.94 5.99 -21.84
C GLU A 292 3.88 5.01 -21.29
N ALA A 293 4.10 3.71 -21.40
CA ALA A 293 3.22 2.73 -20.77
C ALA A 293 3.32 2.78 -19.23
N ALA A 294 4.51 3.01 -18.68
CA ALA A 294 4.72 3.18 -17.24
C ALA A 294 4.00 4.44 -16.71
N LYS A 295 4.13 5.58 -17.39
CA LYS A 295 3.43 6.83 -17.05
C LYS A 295 1.91 6.66 -17.12
N TYR A 296 1.43 6.02 -18.19
CA TYR A 296 0.01 5.77 -18.34
C TYR A 296 -0.53 4.79 -17.29
N PHE A 297 0.24 3.78 -16.89
CA PHE A 297 -0.14 2.89 -15.79
C PHE A 297 -0.35 3.66 -14.48
N ILE A 298 0.54 4.60 -14.15
CA ILE A 298 0.41 5.44 -12.95
C ILE A 298 -0.87 6.28 -13.04
N GLU A 299 -1.12 6.95 -14.16
CA GLU A 299 -2.36 7.69 -14.39
C GLU A 299 -3.59 6.79 -14.30
N TRP A 300 -3.60 5.63 -14.97
CA TRP A 300 -4.68 4.65 -14.98
C TRP A 300 -5.03 4.16 -13.56
N LEU A 301 -4.00 3.90 -12.76
CA LEU A 301 -4.18 3.44 -11.38
C LEU A 301 -4.87 4.51 -10.52
N PHE A 302 -4.32 5.70 -10.47
CA PHE A 302 -4.76 6.75 -9.53
C PHE A 302 -6.00 7.52 -10.02
N SER A 303 -6.30 7.50 -11.32
CA SER A 303 -7.49 8.15 -11.88
C SER A 303 -8.76 7.33 -11.71
N SER A 304 -8.68 6.05 -11.37
CA SER A 304 -9.80 5.14 -11.20
C SER A 304 -9.96 4.67 -9.76
N ASP A 305 -11.11 4.99 -9.15
CA ASP A 305 -11.45 4.47 -7.81
C ASP A 305 -11.62 2.95 -7.82
N GLU A 306 -12.06 2.36 -8.95
CA GLU A 306 -12.16 0.91 -9.10
C GLU A 306 -10.78 0.25 -9.05
N ASN A 307 -9.78 0.83 -9.71
CA ASN A 307 -8.42 0.30 -9.71
C ASN A 307 -7.76 0.41 -8.32
N LEU A 308 -8.02 1.50 -7.60
CA LEU A 308 -7.54 1.66 -6.24
C LEU A 308 -8.23 0.70 -5.26
N ARG A 309 -9.52 0.39 -5.44
CA ARG A 309 -10.21 -0.63 -4.66
C ARG A 309 -9.66 -2.03 -4.95
N LEU A 310 -9.41 -2.36 -6.22
CA LEU A 310 -8.76 -3.63 -6.59
C LEU A 310 -7.35 -3.73 -5.97
N LEU A 311 -6.59 -2.65 -6.00
CA LEU A 311 -5.28 -2.61 -5.33
C LEU A 311 -5.39 -2.86 -3.82
N ALA A 312 -6.36 -2.22 -3.15
CA ALA A 312 -6.60 -2.42 -1.72
C ALA A 312 -6.99 -3.87 -1.40
N GLU A 313 -7.76 -4.51 -2.27
CA GLU A 313 -8.12 -5.93 -2.15
C GLU A 313 -6.89 -6.85 -2.33
N ILE A 314 -6.05 -6.58 -3.32
CA ILE A 314 -4.81 -7.35 -3.55
C ILE A 314 -3.82 -7.18 -2.41
N ASP A 315 -3.64 -5.95 -1.94
CA ASP A 315 -2.75 -5.63 -0.81
C ASP A 315 -3.32 -6.04 0.54
N GLN A 316 -4.63 -6.32 0.61
CA GLN A 316 -5.39 -6.47 1.85
C GLN A 316 -5.11 -5.31 2.82
N LYS A 317 -5.13 -4.07 2.31
CA LYS A 317 -4.83 -2.84 3.05
C LYS A 317 -5.87 -1.76 2.77
N THR A 318 -6.33 -1.12 3.80
CA THR A 318 -7.23 0.04 3.70
C THR A 318 -6.50 1.38 3.58
N SER A 319 -5.18 1.39 3.75
CA SER A 319 -4.33 2.58 3.78
C SER A 319 -4.35 3.42 2.49
N VAL A 320 -4.82 2.87 1.36
CA VAL A 320 -5.09 3.63 0.13
C VAL A 320 -6.08 4.78 0.37
N LYS A 321 -6.94 4.69 1.40
CA LYS A 321 -7.84 5.76 1.85
C LYS A 321 -7.10 7.00 2.34
N LEU A 322 -5.90 6.84 2.90
CA LEU A 322 -5.04 7.97 3.29
C LEU A 322 -4.41 8.63 2.06
N ILE A 323 -4.10 7.83 1.04
CA ILE A 323 -3.50 8.31 -0.20
C ILE A 323 -4.50 9.15 -1.00
N LYS A 324 -5.74 8.65 -1.15
CA LYS A 324 -6.86 9.33 -1.82
C LYS A 324 -8.03 9.49 -0.85
N PRO A 325 -8.09 10.59 -0.07
CA PRO A 325 -9.08 10.76 0.99
C PRO A 325 -10.54 10.70 0.53
N ASN A 326 -10.79 11.10 -0.71
CA ASN A 326 -12.15 11.08 -1.31
C ASN A 326 -12.53 9.72 -1.92
N LEU A 327 -11.67 8.70 -1.83
CA LEU A 327 -11.96 7.34 -2.32
C LEU A 327 -13.19 6.77 -1.60
N GLU A 328 -14.23 6.41 -2.37
CA GLU A 328 -15.43 5.80 -1.84
C GLU A 328 -15.32 4.27 -1.75
N GLY A 329 -16.03 3.67 -0.78
CA GLY A 329 -16.13 2.22 -0.63
C GLY A 329 -14.95 1.55 0.10
N ILE A 330 -14.02 2.35 0.64
CA ILE A 330 -12.98 1.91 1.57
C ILE A 330 -13.02 2.81 2.80
N GLU A 331 -13.09 2.21 3.96
CA GLU A 331 -12.94 2.87 5.25
C GLU A 331 -11.63 2.38 5.88
N LEU A 332 -10.93 3.27 6.55
CA LEU A 332 -9.70 2.93 7.26
C LEU A 332 -10.06 2.04 8.47
N ASP A 333 -9.38 0.91 8.60
CA ASP A 333 -9.66 -0.11 9.62
C ASP A 333 -8.82 0.03 10.89
N TYR A 334 -7.97 1.04 10.98
CA TYR A 334 -7.15 1.36 12.15
C TYR A 334 -7.13 2.86 12.47
N ASP A 335 -6.84 3.19 13.73
CA ASP A 335 -6.65 4.57 14.19
C ASP A 335 -5.22 5.05 13.84
N THR A 336 -5.12 6.09 13.02
CA THR A 336 -3.81 6.67 12.66
C THR A 336 -3.04 7.28 13.84
N ALA A 337 -3.71 7.51 14.98
CA ALA A 337 -3.04 8.01 16.19
C ALA A 337 -2.03 7.02 16.81
N ILE A 338 -2.10 5.73 16.40
CA ILE A 338 -1.11 4.72 16.82
C ILE A 338 0.20 4.79 16.03
N LEU A 339 0.18 5.44 14.86
CA LEU A 339 1.36 5.61 14.02
C LEU A 339 2.32 6.61 14.65
N LEU A 340 3.63 6.36 14.53
CA LEU A 340 4.64 7.32 14.99
C LEU A 340 4.57 8.61 14.17
N ASP A 341 4.80 9.74 14.82
CA ASP A 341 4.95 11.03 14.14
C ASP A 341 6.34 11.09 13.51
N GLU A 342 6.42 10.98 12.20
CA GLU A 342 7.65 10.85 11.44
C GLU A 342 7.79 11.95 10.39
N ASP A 343 8.97 12.56 10.31
CA ASP A 343 9.35 13.41 9.19
C ASP A 343 9.79 12.54 8.00
N LEU A 344 8.89 12.36 7.04
CA LEU A 344 9.16 11.54 5.85
C LEU A 344 10.31 12.08 5.00
N SER A 345 10.63 13.37 5.04
CA SER A 345 11.74 13.95 4.28
C SER A 345 13.10 13.38 4.69
N LEU A 346 13.21 12.89 5.92
CA LEU A 346 14.44 12.28 6.44
C LEU A 346 14.69 10.88 5.88
N PHE A 347 13.67 10.19 5.36
CA PHE A 347 13.81 8.84 4.82
C PHE A 347 14.83 8.77 3.67
N GLY A 348 14.78 9.70 2.74
CA GLY A 348 15.77 9.79 1.66
C GLY A 348 17.06 10.48 2.12
N ALA A 349 16.93 11.66 2.74
CA ALA A 349 18.06 12.53 3.05
C ALA A 349 19.13 11.89 3.97
N GLN A 350 18.71 11.02 4.90
CA GLN A 350 19.62 10.36 5.85
C GLN A 350 19.97 8.92 5.46
N ARG A 351 19.36 8.38 4.39
CA ARG A 351 19.41 6.96 4.06
C ARG A 351 20.81 6.37 4.03
N THR A 352 21.71 6.99 3.29
CA THR A 352 23.08 6.47 3.14
C THR A 352 23.80 6.40 4.48
N ALA A 353 23.76 7.47 5.26
CA ALA A 353 24.45 7.54 6.56
C ALA A 353 23.85 6.54 7.58
N VAL A 354 22.52 6.40 7.59
CA VAL A 354 21.84 5.45 8.48
C VAL A 354 22.20 4.01 8.10
N LEU A 355 22.22 3.68 6.80
CA LEU A 355 22.55 2.32 6.37
C LEU A 355 24.02 1.96 6.61
N GLU A 356 24.97 2.86 6.37
CA GLU A 356 26.39 2.66 6.68
C GLU A 356 26.61 2.39 8.17
N GLN A 357 25.95 3.14 9.04
CA GLN A 357 26.06 2.94 10.48
C GLN A 357 25.38 1.64 10.93
N PHE A 358 24.22 1.29 10.34
CA PHE A 358 23.52 0.06 10.66
C PHE A 358 24.27 -1.18 10.17
N GLU A 359 24.93 -1.12 9.01
CA GLU A 359 25.79 -2.20 8.49
C GLU A 359 26.94 -2.50 9.47
N ALA A 360 27.58 -1.48 9.97
CA ALA A 360 28.63 -1.64 10.99
C ALA A 360 28.11 -2.27 12.30
N LEU A 361 26.85 -1.98 12.67
CA LEU A 361 26.17 -2.57 13.83
C LEU A 361 25.81 -4.04 13.63
N MET A 362 25.31 -4.42 12.45
CA MET A 362 24.89 -5.81 12.16
C MET A 362 26.06 -6.80 12.29
N GLY A 363 27.27 -6.40 11.86
CA GLY A 363 28.43 -7.26 11.89
C GLY A 363 28.20 -8.59 11.15
N ASP A 364 28.58 -9.70 11.76
CA ASP A 364 28.48 -11.05 11.18
C ASP A 364 27.03 -11.60 11.13
N LYS A 365 26.05 -10.88 11.69
CA LYS A 365 24.64 -11.32 11.70
C LYS A 365 23.91 -11.03 10.38
N ALA A 366 24.47 -10.21 9.51
CA ALA A 366 23.93 -10.03 8.16
C ALA A 366 24.04 -11.35 7.40
N VAL A 367 22.93 -11.81 6.82
CA VAL A 367 22.97 -13.01 5.95
C VAL A 367 23.77 -12.65 4.70
N ASN A 368 24.97 -13.18 4.61
CA ASN A 368 25.76 -13.17 3.39
C ASN A 368 25.28 -14.29 2.46
N ASP A 369 25.32 -14.05 1.16
CA ASP A 369 24.91 -15.03 0.12
C ASP A 369 25.67 -16.34 0.18
#